data_9da75fa4e64fa1b6d9d8fc5254834f71
#
_entry.id   9da75fa4e64fa1b6d9d8fc5254834f71
#
_cell.length_a   1.000
_cell.length_b   1.000
_cell.length_c   1.000
_cell.angle_alpha   90.00
_cell.angle_beta   90.00
_cell.angle_gamma   90.00
#
_symmetry.space_group_name_H-M   'P 1'
#
loop_
_entity.id
_entity.type
_entity.pdbx_description
1 polymer ?
#
loop_
_entity_poly.entity_id
_entity_poly.type
_entity_poly.pdbx_seq_one_letter_code
_entity_poly.pdbx_strand_id
1 'polypeptide(L)' 'MRIADTSAASDRIAQYMILELGKREKKSMSVSSLAALVYDKFPDFNIKDTGYTQFYKFANSVRGIKITGTKHKMARLG' A
#
# COMPACT_ATOMS: atom_id res chain seq x y z
N MET A 1 -14.68 19.55 6.59
CA MET A 1 -14.39 19.08 6.30
C MET A 1 -13.37 18.27 6.50
N ARG A 2 -13.13 17.67 7.37
CA ARG A 2 -12.05 16.99 7.79
C ARG A 2 -12.08 15.59 7.43
N ILE A 3 -13.15 15.06 6.96
CA ILE A 3 -13.23 13.72 6.38
C ILE A 3 -12.21 13.56 5.28
N ALA A 4 -11.97 14.64 4.57
CA ALA A 4 -11.03 14.64 3.47
C ALA A 4 -9.62 14.32 3.91
N ASP A 5 -9.27 14.61 5.16
CA ASP A 5 -7.92 14.40 5.64
C ASP A 5 -7.53 12.93 5.65
N THR A 6 -8.43 12.07 6.12
CA THR A 6 -8.15 10.64 6.13
C THR A 6 -8.02 10.10 4.71
N SER A 7 -8.93 10.51 3.84
CA SER A 7 -8.88 10.08 2.45
C SER A 7 -7.60 10.54 1.76
N ALA A 8 -7.19 11.77 2.04
CA ALA A 8 -5.98 12.31 1.45
C ALA A 8 -4.74 11.52 1.88
N ALA A 9 -4.68 11.14 3.16
CA ALA A 9 -3.55 10.37 3.65
C ALA A 9 -3.51 9.00 2.97
N SER A 10 -4.66 8.32 2.86
CA SER A 10 -4.72 7.03 2.20
C SER A 10 -4.34 7.14 0.73
N ASP A 11 -4.79 8.20 0.07
CA ASP A 11 -4.47 8.43 -1.34
C ASP A 11 -2.98 8.64 -1.55
N ARG A 12 -2.32 9.39 -0.66
CA ARG A 12 -0.88 9.61 -0.77
C ARG A 12 -0.13 8.30 -0.65
N ILE A 13 -0.52 7.48 0.31
CA ILE A 13 0.14 6.20 0.51
C ILE A 13 -0.11 5.30 -0.69
N ALA A 14 -1.33 5.27 -1.20
CA ALA A 14 -1.66 4.49 -2.38
C ALA A 14 -0.81 4.91 -3.58
N GLN A 15 -0.69 6.21 -3.80
CA GLN A 15 0.12 6.72 -4.90
C GLN A 15 1.58 6.36 -4.74
N TYR A 16 2.09 6.45 -3.51
CA TYR A 16 3.47 6.08 -3.24
C TYR A 16 3.71 4.61 -3.55
N MET A 17 2.77 3.76 -3.15
CA MET A 17 2.90 2.33 -3.43
C MET A 17 2.92 2.05 -4.93
N ILE A 18 2.05 2.71 -5.66
CA ILE A 18 2.00 2.54 -7.10
C ILE A 18 3.31 3.01 -7.75
N LEU A 19 3.84 4.14 -7.29
CA LEU A 19 5.10 4.64 -7.79
C LEU A 19 6.24 3.65 -7.53
N GLU A 20 6.31 3.11 -6.32
CA GLU A 20 7.37 2.18 -5.98
C GLU A 20 7.26 0.89 -6.78
N LEU A 21 6.06 0.39 -6.96
CA LEU A 21 5.85 -0.80 -7.80
C LEU A 21 6.23 -0.51 -9.24
N GLY A 22 5.89 0.68 -9.73
CA GLY A 22 6.21 1.05 -11.10
C GLY A 22 7.70 1.16 -11.37
N LYS A 23 8.50 1.41 -10.34
CA LYS A 23 9.96 1.49 -10.48
C LYS A 23 10.59 0.11 -10.60
N ARG A 24 9.88 -0.93 -10.19
CA ARG A 24 10.41 -2.28 -10.24
C ARG A 24 10.35 -2.82 -11.66
N GLU A 25 11.34 -3.63 -12.00
CA GLU A 25 11.42 -4.21 -13.32
C GLU A 25 10.19 -5.04 -13.66
N LYS A 26 9.74 -5.84 -12.69
CA LYS A 26 8.57 -6.70 -12.88
C LYS A 26 7.28 -6.06 -12.37
N LYS A 27 7.37 -4.83 -11.88
CA LYS A 27 6.24 -4.09 -11.34
C LYS A 27 5.57 -4.82 -10.19
N SER A 28 6.38 -5.50 -9.39
CA SER A 28 5.89 -6.25 -8.23
C SER A 28 6.94 -6.30 -7.15
N MET A 29 6.50 -6.51 -5.92
CA MET A 29 7.38 -6.73 -4.79
C MET A 29 6.59 -7.43 -3.70
N SER A 30 7.28 -8.01 -2.72
CA SER A 30 6.59 -8.64 -1.62
C SER A 30 5.83 -7.58 -0.81
N VAL A 31 4.69 -7.99 -0.24
CA VAL A 31 3.91 -7.09 0.59
C VAL A 31 4.74 -6.61 1.78
N SER A 32 5.56 -7.49 2.35
CA SER A 32 6.42 -7.11 3.46
C SER A 32 7.39 -5.99 3.08
N SER A 33 8.01 -6.10 1.91
CA SER A 33 8.92 -5.06 1.44
C SER A 33 8.17 -3.76 1.18
N LEU A 34 7.00 -3.85 0.57
CA LEU A 34 6.20 -2.67 0.30
C LEU A 34 5.78 -1.99 1.60
N ALA A 35 5.35 -2.78 2.58
CA ALA A 35 4.97 -2.23 3.87
C ALA A 35 6.15 -1.52 4.54
N ALA A 36 7.33 -2.12 4.47
CA ALA A 36 8.53 -1.50 5.05
C ALA A 36 8.82 -0.15 4.40
N LEU A 37 8.68 -0.05 3.09
CA LEU A 37 8.87 1.21 2.39
C LEU A 37 7.86 2.26 2.82
N VAL A 38 6.60 1.85 2.95
CA VAL A 38 5.55 2.77 3.35
C VAL A 38 5.80 3.28 4.76
N TYR A 39 6.12 2.40 5.69
CA TYR A 39 6.35 2.82 7.08
C TYR A 39 7.61 3.67 7.20
N ASP A 40 8.59 3.44 6.34
CA ASP A 40 9.80 4.26 6.33
C ASP A 40 9.50 5.66 5.79
N LYS A 41 8.71 5.74 4.73
CA LYS A 41 8.38 7.02 4.11
C LYS A 41 7.37 7.80 4.94
N PHE A 42 6.45 7.12 5.58
CA PHE A 42 5.39 7.74 6.37
C PHE A 42 5.45 7.18 7.79
N PRO A 43 6.40 7.64 8.62
CA PRO A 43 6.60 7.06 9.94
C PRO A 43 5.39 7.20 10.87
N ASP A 44 4.53 8.17 10.61
CA ASP A 44 3.33 8.36 11.42
C ASP A 44 2.14 7.56 10.91
N PHE A 45 2.32 6.82 9.83
CA PHE A 45 1.24 6.03 9.26
C PHE A 45 0.86 4.87 10.17
N ASN A 46 -0.44 4.71 10.39
CA ASN A 46 -0.98 3.59 11.14
C ASN A 46 -2.01 2.90 10.27
N ILE A 47 -1.83 1.59 10.05
CA ILE A 47 -2.74 0.85 9.18
C ILE A 47 -4.19 0.95 9.63
N LYS A 48 -4.42 1.07 10.93
CA LYS A 48 -5.78 1.19 11.45
C LYS A 48 -6.49 2.44 10.97
N ASP A 49 -5.72 3.48 10.61
CA ASP A 49 -6.31 4.71 10.10
C ASP A 49 -6.95 4.53 8.73
N THR A 50 -6.62 3.47 8.03
CA THR A 50 -7.20 3.17 6.73
C THR A 50 -8.50 2.38 6.83
N GLY A 51 -8.83 1.92 8.04
CA GLY A 51 -9.99 1.06 8.24
C GLY A 51 -9.67 -0.42 8.11
N TYR A 52 -8.42 -0.75 7.87
CA TYR A 52 -7.96 -2.14 7.76
C TYR A 52 -7.04 -2.47 8.91
N THR A 53 -6.98 -3.75 9.26
CA THR A 53 -6.12 -4.20 10.35
C THR A 53 -4.82 -4.80 9.84
N GLN A 54 -4.75 -5.11 8.55
CA GLN A 54 -3.57 -5.71 7.94
C GLN A 54 -3.21 -4.97 6.68
N PHE A 55 -1.91 -4.76 6.49
CA PHE A 55 -1.43 -3.96 5.36
C PHE A 55 -1.84 -4.56 4.01
N TYR A 56 -1.77 -5.88 3.87
CA TYR A 56 -2.10 -6.48 2.57
C TYR A 56 -3.56 -6.26 2.20
N LYS A 57 -4.44 -6.19 3.19
CA LYS A 57 -5.85 -5.92 2.92
C LYS A 57 -6.02 -4.49 2.39
N PHE A 58 -5.31 -3.55 3.00
CA PHE A 58 -5.32 -2.18 2.52
C PHE A 58 -4.76 -2.09 1.10
N ALA A 59 -3.62 -2.72 0.87
CA ALA A 59 -2.99 -2.68 -0.44
C ALA A 59 -3.90 -3.29 -1.50
N ASN A 60 -4.59 -4.38 -1.17
CA ASN A 60 -5.49 -5.02 -2.12
C ASN A 60 -6.69 -4.14 -2.46
N SER A 61 -7.05 -3.22 -1.57
CA SER A 61 -8.16 -2.30 -1.82
C SER A 61 -7.76 -1.14 -2.73
N VAL A 62 -6.47 -0.91 -2.92
CA VAL A 62 -6.00 0.18 -3.75
C VAL A 62 -6.21 -0.17 -5.22
N ARG A 63 -6.86 0.75 -5.93
CA ARG A 63 -7.10 0.56 -7.36
C ARG A 63 -5.76 0.54 -8.09
N GLY A 64 -5.55 -0.50 -8.89
CA GLY A 64 -4.31 -0.66 -9.63
C GLY A 64 -3.30 -1.58 -8.97
N ILE A 65 -3.57 -2.02 -7.75
CA ILE A 65 -2.68 -2.94 -7.05
C ILE A 65 -3.42 -4.25 -6.81
N LYS A 66 -2.76 -5.36 -7.14
CA LYS A 66 -3.30 -6.70 -6.88
C LYS A 66 -2.39 -7.43 -5.92
N ILE A 67 -2.99 -8.15 -5.01
CA ILE A 67 -2.25 -8.97 -4.07
C ILE A 67 -2.41 -10.43 -4.47
N THR A 68 -1.31 -11.14 -4.60
CA THR A 68 -1.32 -12.54 -4.98
C THR A 68 -0.49 -13.34 -4.00
N GLY A 69 -0.66 -14.66 -4.03
CA GLY A 69 0.08 -15.57 -3.17
C GLY A 69 -0.68 -15.90 -1.90
N THR A 70 -0.38 -17.09 -1.35
CA THR A 70 -1.01 -17.54 -0.12
C THR A 70 -0.07 -17.46 1.06
N LYS A 71 1.14 -17.97 0.91
CA LYS A 71 2.14 -17.92 1.98
C LYS A 71 2.96 -16.65 1.90
N HIS A 72 3.40 -16.31 0.71
CA HIS A 72 4.20 -15.12 0.48
C HIS A 72 3.38 -14.19 -0.40
N LYS A 73 2.76 -13.21 0.21
CA LYS A 73 1.92 -12.28 -0.53
C LYS A 73 2.78 -11.31 -1.32
N MET A 74 2.41 -11.13 -2.57
CA MET A 74 3.09 -10.21 -3.47
C MET A 74 2.12 -9.13 -3.90
N ALA A 75 2.60 -7.90 -3.96
CA ALA A 75 1.83 -6.79 -4.51
C ALA A 75 2.34 -6.51 -5.91
N ARG A 76 1.43 -6.29 -6.83
CA ARG A 76 1.78 -6.02 -8.22
C ARG A 76 0.82 -5.01 -8.82
N LEU A 77 1.28 -4.31 -9.84
CA LEU A 77 0.40 -3.44 -10.61
C LEU A 77 -0.44 -4.32 -11.53
N GLY A 78 -1.75 -4.12 -11.44
CA GLY A 78 -2.67 -4.96 -12.20
C GLY A 78 -3.48 -4.23 -13.21
#